data_9f02a1348413cecb727a83b87f47ca38
#
_entry.id   9f02a1348413cecb727a83b87f47ca38
#
_cell.length_a   1.000
_cell.length_b   1.000
_cell.length_c   1.000
_cell.angle_alpha   90.00
_cell.angle_beta   90.00
_cell.angle_gamma   90.00
#
_symmetry.space_group_name_H-M   'P 1'
#
loop_
_entity.id
_entity.type
_entity.pdbx_description
1 polymer ?
#
loop_
_entity_poly.entity_id
_entity_poly.type
_entity_poly.pdbx_seq_one_letter_code
_entity_poly.pdbx_strand_id
1 'polypeptide(L)'
;MGQRLKDKVAVITGASRGIGQAIAQAYAAEGAKLCLLATDAARLTALKDALGLPATHVMVQSVDVRQREAVFQAVQAAERHFGQIDVLVNNAGVYRSKPFLDYAVQDFQDLLDVNLMGVVNFMQACLPGMQARGSGSIVNIASTAGKWGSRNQSAYNVSKHAVVGLTRCVALEASPYQVTVNAICPGFVQTDMVENLKQQAAQSAGASVDAFMQAALARVPLGRIITPQEIAAMAVYLGSAEASGITGQSLHIDGGMVLS
;
A
#
# COMPACT_ATOMS: atom_id res chain seq x y z
N MET A 1 0.44 -25.57 1.96
CA MET A 1 0.63 -24.16 1.60
C MET A 1 -0.40 -23.82 0.53
N GLY A 2 -1.18 -22.78 0.71
CA GLY A 2 -2.07 -22.29 -0.32
C GLY A 2 -1.27 -21.83 -1.53
N GLN A 3 -1.86 -21.89 -2.71
CA GLN A 3 -1.25 -21.37 -3.94
C GLN A 3 -2.23 -20.38 -4.61
N ARG A 4 -2.83 -19.49 -3.79
CA ARG A 4 -3.85 -18.54 -4.25
C ARG A 4 -3.34 -17.57 -5.31
N LEU A 5 -2.02 -17.32 -5.34
CA LEU A 5 -1.36 -16.45 -6.29
C LEU A 5 -0.36 -17.19 -7.18
N LYS A 6 -0.51 -18.51 -7.32
CA LYS A 6 0.38 -19.33 -8.14
C LYS A 6 0.52 -18.74 -9.55
N ASP A 7 1.78 -18.53 -9.96
CA ASP A 7 2.20 -17.97 -11.25
C ASP A 7 1.70 -16.53 -11.53
N LYS A 8 0.95 -15.89 -10.63
CA LYS A 8 0.56 -14.49 -10.75
C LYS A 8 1.77 -13.58 -10.62
N VAL A 9 1.87 -12.58 -11.46
CA VAL A 9 2.91 -11.55 -11.39
C VAL A 9 2.39 -10.36 -10.62
N ALA A 10 3.06 -10.01 -9.52
CA ALA A 10 2.69 -8.88 -8.67
C ALA A 10 3.77 -7.79 -8.66
N VAL A 11 3.37 -6.56 -8.91
CA VAL A 11 4.18 -5.35 -8.69
C VAL A 11 3.81 -4.79 -7.32
N ILE A 12 4.80 -4.60 -6.44
CA ILE A 12 4.60 -4.10 -5.08
C ILE A 12 5.48 -2.87 -4.85
N THR A 13 4.86 -1.71 -4.62
CA THR A 13 5.59 -0.47 -4.32
C THR A 13 5.84 -0.31 -2.82
N GLY A 14 6.94 0.35 -2.44
CA GLY A 14 7.32 0.48 -1.04
C GLY A 14 7.61 -0.86 -0.35
N ALA A 15 8.13 -1.84 -1.11
CA ALA A 15 8.31 -3.23 -0.66
C ALA A 15 9.45 -3.43 0.34
N SER A 16 10.32 -2.43 0.56
CA SER A 16 11.57 -2.58 1.31
C SER A 16 11.40 -2.76 2.82
N ARG A 17 10.21 -2.50 3.39
CA ARG A 17 9.92 -2.59 4.83
C ARG A 17 8.43 -2.62 5.14
N GLY A 18 8.09 -2.91 6.40
CA GLY A 18 6.75 -2.79 6.95
C GLY A 18 5.69 -3.59 6.20
N ILE A 19 4.57 -2.93 5.88
CA ILE A 19 3.43 -3.58 5.19
C ILE A 19 3.86 -4.13 3.83
N GLY A 20 4.61 -3.37 3.02
CA GLY A 20 5.03 -3.80 1.69
C GLY A 20 5.93 -5.04 1.73
N GLN A 21 6.85 -5.12 2.69
CA GLN A 21 7.67 -6.30 2.92
C GLN A 21 6.83 -7.53 3.33
N ALA A 22 5.87 -7.33 4.25
CA ALA A 22 4.98 -8.42 4.67
C ALA A 22 4.10 -8.92 3.50
N ILE A 23 3.61 -8.01 2.64
CA ILE A 23 2.87 -8.37 1.43
C ILE A 23 3.77 -9.18 0.48
N ALA A 24 5.01 -8.74 0.24
CA ALA A 24 5.94 -9.45 -0.61
C ALA A 24 6.21 -10.88 -0.12
N GLN A 25 6.42 -11.05 1.20
CA GLN A 25 6.61 -12.36 1.82
C GLN A 25 5.36 -13.25 1.70
N ALA A 26 4.18 -12.70 1.96
CA ALA A 26 2.93 -13.44 1.85
C ALA A 26 2.63 -13.85 0.40
N TYR A 27 2.87 -12.95 -0.56
CA TYR A 27 2.69 -13.24 -1.99
C TYR A 27 3.65 -14.32 -2.48
N ALA A 28 4.93 -14.26 -2.04
CA ALA A 28 5.91 -15.31 -2.32
C ALA A 28 5.45 -16.69 -1.79
N ALA A 29 4.96 -16.73 -0.55
CA ALA A 29 4.44 -17.95 0.07
C ALA A 29 3.21 -18.52 -0.65
N GLU A 30 2.46 -17.69 -1.38
CA GLU A 30 1.30 -18.07 -2.19
C GLU A 30 1.65 -18.34 -3.68
N GLY A 31 2.96 -18.39 -4.00
CA GLY A 31 3.46 -18.78 -5.33
C GLY A 31 3.50 -17.67 -6.38
N ALA A 32 3.42 -16.40 -5.98
CA ALA A 32 3.51 -15.28 -6.91
C ALA A 32 4.95 -15.04 -7.39
N LYS A 33 5.07 -14.49 -8.61
CA LYS A 33 6.29 -13.83 -9.12
C LYS A 33 6.24 -12.36 -8.74
N LEU A 34 7.37 -11.78 -8.33
CA LEU A 34 7.40 -10.48 -7.67
C LEU A 34 8.29 -9.46 -8.38
N CYS A 35 7.75 -8.29 -8.67
CA CYS A 35 8.50 -7.08 -8.95
C CYS A 35 8.42 -6.16 -7.74
N LEU A 36 9.53 -6.04 -6.98
CA LEU A 36 9.60 -5.29 -5.74
C LEU A 36 10.26 -3.93 -5.96
N LEU A 37 9.55 -2.87 -5.61
CA LEU A 37 9.95 -1.50 -5.89
C LEU A 37 10.01 -0.66 -4.61
N ALA A 38 11.07 0.08 -4.41
CA ALA A 38 11.24 1.09 -3.35
C ALA A 38 12.43 1.99 -3.69
N THR A 39 12.66 3.05 -2.92
CA THR A 39 13.84 3.91 -3.08
C THR A 39 15.11 3.31 -2.45
N ASP A 40 14.97 2.42 -1.47
CA ASP A 40 16.09 1.78 -0.76
C ASP A 40 16.50 0.47 -1.45
N ALA A 41 17.48 0.55 -2.34
CA ALA A 41 17.97 -0.59 -3.11
C ALA A 41 18.61 -1.68 -2.21
N ALA A 42 19.31 -1.29 -1.14
CA ALA A 42 19.96 -2.25 -0.25
C ALA A 42 18.94 -3.12 0.49
N ARG A 43 17.87 -2.51 1.04
CA ARG A 43 16.79 -3.25 1.69
C ARG A 43 16.00 -4.11 0.70
N LEU A 44 15.82 -3.67 -0.55
CA LEU A 44 15.17 -4.50 -1.59
C LEU A 44 16.01 -5.74 -1.92
N THR A 45 17.34 -5.58 -2.04
CA THR A 45 18.24 -6.71 -2.28
C THR A 45 18.22 -7.70 -1.10
N ALA A 46 18.31 -7.20 0.13
CA ALA A 46 18.20 -8.05 1.32
C ALA A 46 16.86 -8.80 1.39
N LEU A 47 15.75 -8.15 1.03
CA LEU A 47 14.44 -8.81 0.97
C LEU A 47 14.42 -9.91 -0.12
N LYS A 48 14.93 -9.60 -1.32
CA LYS A 48 15.03 -10.59 -2.42
C LYS A 48 15.80 -11.83 -1.97
N ASP A 49 16.95 -11.63 -1.33
CA ASP A 49 17.79 -12.71 -0.84
C ASP A 49 17.08 -13.53 0.26
N ALA A 50 16.39 -12.86 1.18
CA ALA A 50 15.61 -13.50 2.24
C ALA A 50 14.40 -14.31 1.72
N LEU A 51 13.82 -13.92 0.58
CA LEU A 51 12.72 -14.66 -0.05
C LEU A 51 13.19 -15.99 -0.67
N GLY A 52 14.46 -16.12 -1.03
CA GLY A 52 15.02 -17.36 -1.60
C GLY A 52 14.40 -17.80 -2.92
N LEU A 53 13.73 -16.89 -3.63
CA LEU A 53 13.09 -17.19 -4.91
C LEU A 53 14.10 -17.18 -6.06
N PRO A 54 13.91 -18.02 -7.09
CA PRO A 54 14.76 -17.97 -8.28
C PRO A 54 14.65 -16.61 -8.99
N ALA A 55 15.71 -16.22 -9.70
CA ALA A 55 15.76 -14.94 -10.42
C ALA A 55 14.61 -14.76 -11.45
N THR A 56 14.06 -15.87 -11.95
CA THR A 56 12.87 -15.85 -12.82
C THR A 56 11.56 -15.54 -12.10
N HIS A 57 11.56 -15.51 -10.74
CA HIS A 57 10.37 -15.28 -9.92
C HIS A 57 10.46 -13.98 -9.11
N VAL A 58 11.62 -13.33 -9.06
CA VAL A 58 11.76 -12.07 -8.32
C VAL A 58 12.72 -11.11 -9.02
N MET A 59 12.25 -9.90 -9.25
CA MET A 59 13.09 -8.75 -9.64
C MET A 59 12.92 -7.60 -8.65
N VAL A 60 13.96 -6.79 -8.49
CA VAL A 60 13.96 -5.60 -7.65
C VAL A 60 14.45 -4.41 -8.44
N GLN A 61 13.85 -3.23 -8.22
CA GLN A 61 14.32 -1.98 -8.83
C GLN A 61 14.17 -0.82 -7.83
N SER A 62 15.18 0.05 -7.80
CA SER A 62 15.07 1.31 -7.06
C SER A 62 14.26 2.31 -7.88
N VAL A 63 13.07 2.68 -7.38
CA VAL A 63 12.14 3.60 -8.05
C VAL A 63 11.54 4.56 -7.04
N ASP A 64 11.59 5.84 -7.35
CA ASP A 64 10.80 6.87 -6.71
C ASP A 64 9.44 6.96 -7.43
N VAL A 65 8.36 6.69 -6.72
CA VAL A 65 6.99 6.66 -7.27
C VAL A 65 6.54 8.02 -7.82
N ARG A 66 7.21 9.12 -7.44
CA ARG A 66 6.96 10.47 -7.96
C ARG A 66 7.47 10.66 -9.39
N GLN A 67 8.44 9.87 -9.81
CA GLN A 67 9.10 9.99 -11.12
C GLN A 67 8.35 9.17 -12.16
N ARG A 68 7.41 9.82 -12.85
CA ARG A 68 6.50 9.16 -13.80
C ARG A 68 7.23 8.28 -14.82
N GLU A 69 8.26 8.83 -15.48
CA GLU A 69 9.04 8.12 -16.49
C GLU A 69 9.72 6.88 -15.91
N ALA A 70 10.30 6.98 -14.72
CA ALA A 70 10.93 5.85 -14.02
C ALA A 70 9.90 4.76 -13.65
N VAL A 71 8.69 5.16 -13.26
CA VAL A 71 7.58 4.22 -12.98
C VAL A 71 7.19 3.45 -14.24
N PHE A 72 6.99 4.14 -15.38
CA PHE A 72 6.64 3.50 -16.65
C PHE A 72 7.75 2.56 -17.14
N GLN A 73 9.02 2.97 -17.02
CA GLN A 73 10.16 2.11 -17.35
C GLN A 73 10.22 0.86 -16.47
N ALA A 74 9.94 0.98 -15.17
CA ALA A 74 9.94 -0.15 -14.25
C ALA A 74 8.80 -1.14 -14.56
N VAL A 75 7.60 -0.65 -14.87
CA VAL A 75 6.47 -1.48 -15.28
C VAL A 75 6.77 -2.22 -16.58
N GLN A 76 7.29 -1.53 -17.60
CA GLN A 76 7.71 -2.16 -18.86
C GLN A 76 8.82 -3.20 -18.65
N ALA A 77 9.77 -2.95 -17.74
CA ALA A 77 10.80 -3.91 -17.42
C ALA A 77 10.20 -5.17 -16.74
N ALA A 78 9.22 -5.00 -15.85
CA ALA A 78 8.50 -6.12 -15.24
C ALA A 78 7.72 -6.92 -16.29
N GLU A 79 7.03 -6.24 -17.23
CA GLU A 79 6.32 -6.91 -18.32
C GLU A 79 7.27 -7.67 -19.27
N ARG A 80 8.42 -7.10 -19.61
CA ARG A 80 9.44 -7.81 -20.39
C ARG A 80 9.99 -9.03 -19.67
N HIS A 81 10.16 -8.96 -18.35
CA HIS A 81 10.76 -10.04 -17.56
C HIS A 81 9.77 -11.19 -17.30
N PHE A 82 8.52 -10.86 -16.98
CA PHE A 82 7.51 -11.83 -16.56
C PHE A 82 6.43 -12.13 -17.61
N GLY A 83 6.33 -11.33 -18.67
CA GLY A 83 5.32 -11.43 -19.72
C GLY A 83 4.05 -10.61 -19.45
N GLN A 84 3.66 -10.42 -18.20
CA GLN A 84 2.46 -9.67 -17.81
C GLN A 84 2.52 -9.19 -16.36
N ILE A 85 1.56 -8.36 -15.95
CA ILE A 85 1.34 -7.98 -14.54
C ILE A 85 -0.10 -8.29 -14.19
N ASP A 86 -0.32 -9.20 -13.23
CA ASP A 86 -1.65 -9.63 -12.77
C ASP A 86 -2.15 -8.81 -11.59
N VAL A 87 -1.23 -8.40 -10.69
CA VAL A 87 -1.57 -7.68 -9.47
C VAL A 87 -0.67 -6.46 -9.32
N LEU A 88 -1.27 -5.32 -9.01
CA LEU A 88 -0.58 -4.11 -8.58
C LEU A 88 -0.91 -3.83 -7.12
N VAL A 89 0.11 -3.72 -6.27
CA VAL A 89 -0.03 -3.28 -4.87
C VAL A 89 0.63 -1.92 -4.72
N ASN A 90 -0.17 -0.87 -4.63
CA ASN A 90 0.26 0.49 -4.33
C ASN A 90 0.38 0.66 -2.82
N ASN A 91 1.58 0.43 -2.28
CA ASN A 91 1.84 0.52 -0.85
C ASN A 91 2.82 1.65 -0.48
N ALA A 92 3.62 2.15 -1.41
CA ALA A 92 4.53 3.27 -1.13
C ALA A 92 3.77 4.46 -0.53
N GLY A 93 4.28 5.01 0.56
CA GLY A 93 3.65 6.13 1.24
C GLY A 93 4.53 6.75 2.31
N VAL A 94 4.26 8.01 2.58
CA VAL A 94 4.91 8.81 3.62
C VAL A 94 3.87 9.42 4.55
N TYR A 95 4.31 9.76 5.75
CA TYR A 95 3.49 10.32 6.81
C TYR A 95 4.14 11.59 7.37
N ARG A 96 3.31 12.59 7.72
CA ARG A 96 3.73 13.79 8.44
C ARG A 96 2.60 14.25 9.35
N SER A 97 2.95 14.68 10.56
CA SER A 97 2.02 15.21 11.57
C SER A 97 2.50 16.58 12.06
N LYS A 98 1.61 17.58 11.96
CA LYS A 98 1.82 18.94 12.47
C LYS A 98 0.46 19.55 12.84
N PRO A 99 0.36 20.51 13.76
CA PRO A 99 -0.81 21.39 13.86
C PRO A 99 -1.12 22.03 12.51
N PHE A 100 -2.41 22.26 12.23
CA PHE A 100 -2.82 22.73 10.89
C PHE A 100 -2.13 24.05 10.48
N LEU A 101 -1.98 24.99 11.40
CA LEU A 101 -1.36 26.29 11.14
C LEU A 101 0.16 26.21 10.88
N ASP A 102 0.80 25.10 11.25
CA ASP A 102 2.23 24.88 11.05
C ASP A 102 2.55 24.15 9.73
N TYR A 103 1.50 23.71 9.00
CA TYR A 103 1.68 23.14 7.68
C TYR A 103 1.98 24.21 6.63
N ALA A 104 3.08 24.05 5.90
CA ALA A 104 3.27 24.78 4.65
C ALA A 104 2.48 24.07 3.52
N VAL A 105 2.15 24.81 2.47
CA VAL A 105 1.52 24.24 1.25
C VAL A 105 2.39 23.12 0.68
N GLN A 106 3.70 23.27 0.74
CA GLN A 106 4.65 22.25 0.29
C GLN A 106 4.53 20.92 1.04
N ASP A 107 4.18 20.93 2.34
CA ASP A 107 3.93 19.70 3.10
C ASP A 107 2.77 18.88 2.51
N PHE A 108 1.71 19.57 2.03
CA PHE A 108 0.60 18.91 1.34
C PHE A 108 1.05 18.34 0.00
N GLN A 109 1.79 19.13 -0.78
CA GLN A 109 2.28 18.69 -2.08
C GLN A 109 3.19 17.47 -1.94
N ASP A 110 4.17 17.48 -1.01
CA ASP A 110 5.07 16.36 -0.75
C ASP A 110 4.31 15.05 -0.46
N LEU A 111 3.23 15.13 0.35
CA LEU A 111 2.45 13.95 0.67
C LEU A 111 1.59 13.51 -0.51
N LEU A 112 1.00 14.44 -1.25
CA LEU A 112 0.21 14.13 -2.45
C LEU A 112 1.08 13.51 -3.54
N ASP A 113 2.28 14.00 -3.75
CA ASP A 113 3.19 13.49 -4.78
C ASP A 113 3.53 12.01 -4.55
N VAL A 114 3.78 11.61 -3.30
CA VAL A 114 4.07 10.22 -2.98
C VAL A 114 2.79 9.39 -2.84
N ASN A 115 1.86 9.81 -1.97
CA ASN A 115 0.73 8.98 -1.54
C ASN A 115 -0.39 8.89 -2.57
N LEU A 116 -0.52 9.89 -3.47
CA LEU A 116 -1.56 9.95 -4.50
C LEU A 116 -0.97 9.84 -5.91
N MET A 117 -0.07 10.77 -6.29
CA MET A 117 0.45 10.79 -7.66
C MET A 117 1.29 9.55 -7.97
N GLY A 118 2.01 9.01 -6.97
CA GLY A 118 2.66 7.69 -7.09
C GLY A 118 1.67 6.57 -7.41
N VAL A 119 0.50 6.55 -6.76
CA VAL A 119 -0.58 5.58 -7.04
C VAL A 119 -1.12 5.77 -8.47
N VAL A 120 -1.39 7.03 -8.87
CA VAL A 120 -1.85 7.38 -10.23
C VAL A 120 -0.86 6.88 -11.27
N ASN A 121 0.44 7.16 -11.08
CA ASN A 121 1.49 6.76 -12.03
C ASN A 121 1.50 5.25 -12.26
N PHE A 122 1.48 4.44 -11.18
CA PHE A 122 1.48 2.98 -11.30
C PHE A 122 0.18 2.43 -11.87
N MET A 123 -0.98 2.97 -11.49
CA MET A 123 -2.25 2.55 -12.07
C MET A 123 -2.28 2.82 -13.57
N GLN A 124 -1.86 4.01 -14.02
CA GLN A 124 -1.81 4.36 -15.44
C GLN A 124 -0.78 3.53 -16.22
N ALA A 125 0.28 3.07 -15.59
CA ALA A 125 1.28 2.22 -16.22
C ALA A 125 0.81 0.76 -16.35
N CYS A 126 0.10 0.21 -15.35
CA CYS A 126 -0.29 -1.21 -15.32
C CYS A 126 -1.67 -1.47 -15.94
N LEU A 127 -2.62 -0.54 -15.79
CA LEU A 127 -4.02 -0.75 -16.17
C LEU A 127 -4.23 -1.08 -17.65
N PRO A 128 -3.53 -0.44 -18.62
CA PRO A 128 -3.71 -0.77 -20.03
C PRO A 128 -3.44 -2.23 -20.36
N GLY A 129 -2.39 -2.82 -19.80
CA GLY A 129 -2.07 -4.24 -19.97
C GLY A 129 -3.12 -5.15 -19.34
N MET A 130 -3.64 -4.80 -18.15
CA MET A 130 -4.71 -5.53 -17.47
C MET A 130 -6.02 -5.47 -18.29
N GLN A 131 -6.40 -4.30 -18.78
CA GLN A 131 -7.60 -4.12 -19.60
C GLN A 131 -7.54 -4.91 -20.91
N ALA A 132 -6.40 -4.88 -21.61
CA ALA A 132 -6.21 -5.61 -22.85
C ALA A 132 -6.34 -7.13 -22.68
N ARG A 133 -6.01 -7.67 -21.49
CA ARG A 133 -6.15 -9.10 -21.16
C ARG A 133 -7.54 -9.45 -20.58
N GLY A 134 -8.33 -8.47 -20.20
CA GLY A 134 -9.59 -8.72 -19.50
C GLY A 134 -9.41 -9.32 -18.10
N SER A 135 -8.32 -9.02 -17.41
CA SER A 135 -8.05 -9.52 -16.05
C SER A 135 -6.98 -8.72 -15.33
N GLY A 136 -7.15 -8.53 -14.02
CA GLY A 136 -6.17 -7.86 -13.16
C GLY A 136 -6.76 -7.51 -11.80
N SER A 137 -5.90 -7.24 -10.84
CA SER A 137 -6.28 -6.73 -9.52
C SER A 137 -5.36 -5.59 -9.09
N ILE A 138 -5.95 -4.49 -8.61
CA ILE A 138 -5.24 -3.35 -8.04
C ILE A 138 -5.62 -3.21 -6.57
N VAL A 139 -4.63 -3.24 -5.70
CA VAL A 139 -4.78 -3.11 -4.25
C VAL A 139 -4.04 -1.86 -3.79
N ASN A 140 -4.80 -0.85 -3.35
CA ASN A 140 -4.24 0.40 -2.85
C ASN A 140 -4.17 0.36 -1.31
N ILE A 141 -2.99 0.57 -0.72
CA ILE A 141 -2.85 0.69 0.73
C ILE A 141 -3.17 2.14 1.11
N ALA A 142 -4.42 2.38 1.47
CA ALA A 142 -4.89 3.66 1.97
C ALA A 142 -4.59 3.83 3.48
N SER A 143 -5.58 4.09 4.30
CA SER A 143 -5.52 4.20 5.76
C SER A 143 -6.92 4.44 6.31
N THR A 144 -7.18 4.16 7.59
CA THR A 144 -8.34 4.72 8.31
C THR A 144 -8.38 6.25 8.20
N ALA A 145 -7.22 6.92 8.11
CA ALA A 145 -7.11 8.35 7.83
C ALA A 145 -7.74 8.80 6.50
N GLY A 146 -8.06 7.89 5.59
CA GLY A 146 -8.83 8.14 4.37
C GLY A 146 -10.35 8.02 4.56
N LYS A 147 -10.82 7.76 5.77
CA LYS A 147 -12.24 7.52 6.10
C LYS A 147 -12.78 8.44 7.19
N TRP A 148 -11.91 9.07 7.95
CA TRP A 148 -12.26 9.95 9.05
C TRP A 148 -11.26 11.11 9.20
N GLY A 149 -11.55 12.07 10.09
CA GLY A 149 -10.62 13.17 10.45
C GLY A 149 -9.72 12.81 11.62
N SER A 150 -8.44 13.14 11.53
CA SER A 150 -7.46 12.99 12.60
C SER A 150 -6.80 14.32 12.95
N ARG A 151 -6.63 14.58 14.25
CA ARG A 151 -5.96 15.79 14.73
C ARG A 151 -4.50 15.80 14.26
N ASN A 152 -3.99 16.96 13.82
CA ASN A 152 -2.60 17.18 13.37
C ASN A 152 -2.17 16.38 12.12
N GLN A 153 -3.10 15.83 11.34
CA GLN A 153 -2.81 14.95 10.19
C GLN A 153 -3.49 15.43 8.90
N SER A 154 -3.78 16.74 8.77
CA SER A 154 -4.60 17.25 7.65
C SER A 154 -4.04 16.85 6.28
N ALA A 155 -2.74 17.05 6.02
CA ALA A 155 -2.14 16.72 4.73
C ALA A 155 -2.14 15.20 4.47
N TYR A 156 -1.87 14.39 5.49
CA TYR A 156 -1.94 12.92 5.38
C TYR A 156 -3.38 12.44 5.12
N ASN A 157 -4.36 12.94 5.89
CA ASN A 157 -5.76 12.60 5.71
C ASN A 157 -6.24 12.97 4.29
N VAL A 158 -5.93 14.18 3.80
CA VAL A 158 -6.25 14.60 2.43
C VAL A 158 -5.69 13.60 1.41
N SER A 159 -4.42 13.22 1.52
CA SER A 159 -3.81 12.28 0.59
C SER A 159 -4.49 10.90 0.62
N LYS A 160 -4.86 10.39 1.80
CA LYS A 160 -5.50 9.07 1.93
C LYS A 160 -6.99 9.07 1.56
N HIS A 161 -7.73 10.16 1.78
CA HIS A 161 -9.07 10.35 1.23
C HIS A 161 -9.05 10.37 -0.31
N ALA A 162 -8.05 11.04 -0.90
CA ALA A 162 -7.88 11.07 -2.35
C ALA A 162 -7.64 9.66 -2.93
N VAL A 163 -6.83 8.81 -2.29
CA VAL A 163 -6.64 7.41 -2.71
C VAL A 163 -7.94 6.61 -2.63
N VAL A 164 -8.74 6.79 -1.59
CA VAL A 164 -10.06 6.14 -1.47
C VAL A 164 -11.00 6.59 -2.58
N GLY A 165 -11.05 7.90 -2.87
CA GLY A 165 -11.83 8.45 -3.98
C GLY A 165 -11.38 7.92 -5.33
N LEU A 166 -10.07 7.95 -5.60
CA LEU A 166 -9.46 7.42 -6.82
C LEU A 166 -9.79 5.93 -7.01
N THR A 167 -9.68 5.12 -5.93
CA THR A 167 -10.02 3.69 -5.96
C THR A 167 -11.42 3.45 -6.50
N ARG A 168 -12.42 4.21 -6.02
CA ARG A 168 -13.82 4.07 -6.44
C ARG A 168 -14.03 4.45 -7.90
N CYS A 169 -13.45 5.57 -8.34
CA CYS A 169 -13.58 6.03 -9.72
C CYS A 169 -12.95 5.02 -10.70
N VAL A 170 -11.71 4.62 -10.44
CA VAL A 170 -11.00 3.69 -11.34
C VAL A 170 -11.62 2.29 -11.30
N ALA A 171 -12.21 1.86 -10.19
CA ALA A 171 -12.95 0.61 -10.12
C ALA A 171 -14.12 0.58 -11.11
N LEU A 172 -14.88 1.68 -11.24
CA LEU A 172 -15.98 1.79 -12.22
C LEU A 172 -15.47 1.74 -13.67
N GLU A 173 -14.34 2.40 -13.94
CA GLU A 173 -13.74 2.45 -15.28
C GLU A 173 -13.06 1.13 -15.68
N ALA A 174 -12.55 0.37 -14.70
CA ALA A 174 -11.82 -0.87 -14.91
C ALA A 174 -12.74 -2.11 -14.94
N SER A 175 -13.90 -2.06 -14.28
CA SER A 175 -14.81 -3.20 -14.15
C SER A 175 -15.34 -3.78 -15.47
N PRO A 176 -15.60 -2.99 -16.55
CA PRO A 176 -15.97 -3.58 -17.84
C PRO A 176 -14.91 -4.51 -18.43
N TYR A 177 -13.65 -4.37 -17.98
CA TYR A 177 -12.51 -5.18 -18.40
C TYR A 177 -12.18 -6.29 -17.40
N GLN A 178 -13.05 -6.61 -16.45
CA GLN A 178 -12.83 -7.62 -15.40
C GLN A 178 -11.58 -7.34 -14.54
N VAL A 179 -11.22 -6.05 -14.37
CA VAL A 179 -10.15 -5.62 -13.48
C VAL A 179 -10.76 -5.08 -12.20
N THR A 180 -10.34 -5.62 -11.05
CA THR A 180 -10.80 -5.16 -9.73
C THR A 180 -9.84 -4.11 -9.18
N VAL A 181 -10.39 -3.10 -8.50
CA VAL A 181 -9.60 -2.04 -7.84
C VAL A 181 -10.18 -1.82 -6.45
N ASN A 182 -9.38 -2.12 -5.42
CA ASN A 182 -9.81 -2.01 -4.02
C ASN A 182 -8.78 -1.29 -3.17
N ALA A 183 -9.21 -0.74 -2.04
CA ALA A 183 -8.33 -0.17 -1.03
C ALA A 183 -8.38 -0.99 0.25
N ILE A 184 -7.22 -1.20 0.88
CA ILE A 184 -7.12 -1.62 2.27
C ILE A 184 -6.89 -0.36 3.09
N CYS A 185 -7.63 -0.20 4.19
CA CYS A 185 -7.55 0.93 5.11
C CYS A 185 -7.02 0.45 6.48
N PRO A 186 -5.68 0.33 6.65
CA PRO A 186 -5.12 -0.06 7.93
C PRO A 186 -5.39 0.97 9.03
N GLY A 187 -5.53 0.49 10.27
CA GLY A 187 -5.42 1.30 11.47
C GLY A 187 -3.97 1.48 11.91
N PHE A 188 -3.70 1.38 13.22
CA PHE A 188 -2.34 1.35 13.75
C PHE A 188 -1.69 -0.01 13.45
N VAL A 189 -0.65 -0.01 12.61
CA VAL A 189 0.09 -1.22 12.21
C VAL A 189 1.51 -1.16 12.78
N GLN A 190 2.00 -2.26 13.33
CA GLN A 190 3.34 -2.38 13.91
C GLN A 190 4.42 -2.23 12.81
N THR A 191 4.89 -1.01 12.58
CA THR A 191 5.88 -0.64 11.57
C THR A 191 6.76 0.50 12.06
N ASP A 192 7.94 0.69 11.43
CA ASP A 192 8.82 1.84 11.71
C ASP A 192 8.07 3.19 11.56
N MET A 193 7.11 3.28 10.65
CA MET A 193 6.29 4.48 10.46
C MET A 193 5.48 4.79 11.72
N VAL A 194 4.89 3.79 12.36
CA VAL A 194 4.11 3.97 13.58
C VAL A 194 5.03 4.27 14.78
N GLU A 195 6.23 3.69 14.84
CA GLU A 195 7.20 4.06 15.87
C GLU A 195 7.59 5.55 15.79
N ASN A 196 7.86 6.05 14.59
CA ASN A 196 8.13 7.47 14.36
C ASN A 196 6.90 8.35 14.68
N LEU A 197 5.70 7.89 14.35
CA LEU A 197 4.44 8.56 14.67
C LEU A 197 4.25 8.70 16.17
N LYS A 198 4.51 7.65 16.94
CA LYS A 198 4.41 7.66 18.41
C LYS A 198 5.27 8.76 19.00
N GLN A 199 6.51 8.87 18.57
CA GLN A 199 7.48 9.88 19.05
C GLN A 199 7.01 11.30 18.71
N GLN A 200 6.66 11.56 17.44
CA GLN A 200 6.19 12.87 16.98
C GLN A 200 4.89 13.31 17.66
N ALA A 201 3.94 12.38 17.77
CA ALA A 201 2.63 12.68 18.35
C ALA A 201 2.72 12.90 19.88
N ALA A 202 3.51 12.12 20.60
CA ALA A 202 3.76 12.32 22.01
C ALA A 202 4.44 13.68 22.27
N GLN A 203 5.45 14.02 21.47
CA GLN A 203 6.13 15.32 21.56
C GLN A 203 5.16 16.48 21.27
N SER A 204 4.33 16.39 20.24
CA SER A 204 3.34 17.42 19.88
C SER A 204 2.20 17.56 20.90
N ALA A 205 1.91 16.50 21.67
CA ALA A 205 0.87 16.49 22.70
C ALA A 205 1.41 16.84 24.10
N GLY A 206 2.73 17.01 24.28
CA GLY A 206 3.36 17.16 25.57
C GLY A 206 3.18 15.94 26.50
N ALA A 207 3.01 14.74 25.92
CA ALA A 207 2.74 13.49 26.61
C ALA A 207 3.91 12.50 26.46
N SER A 208 3.98 11.49 27.34
CA SER A 208 4.90 10.37 27.11
C SER A 208 4.39 9.48 25.95
N VAL A 209 5.32 8.76 25.31
CA VAL A 209 4.98 7.79 24.26
C VAL A 209 4.00 6.73 24.78
N ASP A 210 4.18 6.27 26.00
CA ASP A 210 3.30 5.26 26.62
C ASP A 210 1.89 5.80 26.85
N ALA A 211 1.75 7.02 27.38
CA ALA A 211 0.45 7.66 27.57
C ALA A 211 -0.28 7.87 26.22
N PHE A 212 0.46 8.30 25.18
CA PHE A 212 -0.08 8.41 23.84
C PHE A 212 -0.55 7.05 23.30
N MET A 213 0.25 5.99 23.49
CA MET A 213 -0.11 4.65 23.03
C MET A 213 -1.30 4.07 23.75
N GLN A 214 -1.41 4.26 25.07
CA GLN A 214 -2.59 3.85 25.84
C GLN A 214 -3.86 4.55 25.32
N ALA A 215 -3.79 5.86 25.10
CA ALA A 215 -4.92 6.61 24.55
C ALA A 215 -5.27 6.19 23.11
N ALA A 216 -4.30 5.83 22.28
CA ALA A 216 -4.51 5.32 20.93
C ALA A 216 -5.15 3.92 20.96
N LEU A 217 -4.66 3.02 21.81
CA LEU A 217 -5.17 1.65 21.94
C LEU A 217 -6.58 1.61 22.54
N ALA A 218 -6.92 2.55 23.46
CA ALA A 218 -8.27 2.67 23.99
C ALA A 218 -9.34 2.93 22.90
N ARG A 219 -8.92 3.37 21.72
CA ARG A 219 -9.80 3.58 20.54
C ARG A 219 -9.89 2.36 19.63
N VAL A 220 -9.11 1.31 19.88
CA VAL A 220 -9.11 0.06 19.10
C VAL A 220 -9.89 -1.00 19.89
N PRO A 221 -11.11 -1.38 19.49
CA PRO A 221 -11.91 -2.35 20.23
C PRO A 221 -11.22 -3.68 20.49
N LEU A 222 -10.37 -4.17 19.56
CA LEU A 222 -9.56 -5.37 19.80
C LEU A 222 -8.41 -5.17 20.81
N GLY A 223 -8.18 -3.96 21.32
CA GLY A 223 -7.20 -3.64 22.35
C GLY A 223 -5.73 -3.84 21.96
N ARG A 224 -5.41 -3.97 20.66
CA ARG A 224 -4.06 -4.22 20.18
C ARG A 224 -3.75 -3.51 18.87
N ILE A 225 -2.46 -3.33 18.59
CA ILE A 225 -1.96 -2.90 17.29
C ILE A 225 -2.13 -4.05 16.28
N ILE A 226 -2.41 -3.70 15.03
CA ILE A 226 -2.50 -4.64 13.91
C ILE A 226 -1.08 -4.99 13.43
N THR A 227 -0.87 -6.24 13.03
CA THR A 227 0.40 -6.69 12.46
C THR A 227 0.45 -6.44 10.95
N PRO A 228 1.62 -6.24 10.35
CA PRO A 228 1.77 -6.17 8.88
C PRO A 228 1.23 -7.42 8.17
N GLN A 229 1.30 -8.59 8.82
CA GLN A 229 0.82 -9.87 8.30
C GLN A 229 -0.70 -9.90 8.14
N GLU A 230 -1.45 -9.24 9.02
CA GLU A 230 -2.92 -9.13 8.89
C GLU A 230 -3.30 -8.30 7.65
N ILE A 231 -2.54 -7.24 7.35
CA ILE A 231 -2.72 -6.46 6.11
C ILE A 231 -2.34 -7.31 4.89
N ALA A 232 -1.23 -8.05 4.97
CA ALA A 232 -0.76 -8.90 3.90
C ALA A 232 -1.75 -10.02 3.56
N ALA A 233 -2.41 -10.62 4.55
CA ALA A 233 -3.45 -11.63 4.34
C ALA A 233 -4.62 -11.10 3.51
N MET A 234 -5.09 -9.87 3.79
CA MET A 234 -6.12 -9.22 2.99
C MET A 234 -5.62 -8.87 1.59
N ALA A 235 -4.36 -8.42 1.45
CA ALA A 235 -3.78 -8.14 0.14
C ALA A 235 -3.68 -9.41 -0.73
N VAL A 236 -3.32 -10.56 -0.14
CA VAL A 236 -3.35 -11.87 -0.83
C VAL A 236 -4.77 -12.20 -1.29
N TYR A 237 -5.77 -12.05 -0.42
CA TYR A 237 -7.17 -12.32 -0.77
C TYR A 237 -7.62 -11.45 -1.94
N LEU A 238 -7.40 -10.13 -1.87
CA LEU A 238 -7.79 -9.19 -2.93
C LEU A 238 -7.02 -9.39 -4.24
N GLY A 239 -5.78 -9.90 -4.20
CA GLY A 239 -4.98 -10.24 -5.38
C GLY A 239 -5.36 -11.59 -6.01
N SER A 240 -6.16 -12.41 -5.32
CA SER A 240 -6.54 -13.75 -5.74
C SER A 240 -7.86 -13.76 -6.54
N ALA A 241 -8.14 -14.89 -7.20
CA ALA A 241 -9.41 -15.13 -7.90
C ALA A 241 -10.62 -15.18 -6.94
N GLU A 242 -10.41 -15.45 -5.65
CA GLU A 242 -11.46 -15.50 -4.64
C GLU A 242 -12.14 -14.14 -4.43
N ALA A 243 -11.45 -13.04 -4.73
CA ALA A 243 -11.97 -11.68 -4.61
C ALA A 243 -12.51 -11.10 -5.92
N SER A 244 -12.73 -11.90 -6.95
CA SER A 244 -13.18 -11.45 -8.28
C SER A 244 -14.52 -10.68 -8.27
N GLY A 245 -15.36 -10.90 -7.26
CA GLY A 245 -16.62 -10.18 -7.05
C GLY A 245 -16.47 -8.88 -6.22
N ILE A 246 -15.25 -8.47 -5.84
CA ILE A 246 -15.02 -7.32 -4.97
C ILE A 246 -14.28 -6.24 -5.76
N THR A 247 -14.93 -5.10 -5.99
CA THR A 247 -14.31 -3.92 -6.61
C THR A 247 -14.89 -2.63 -6.03
N GLY A 248 -14.11 -1.56 -6.02
CA GLY A 248 -14.48 -0.24 -5.49
C GLY A 248 -14.57 -0.15 -3.97
N GLN A 249 -14.15 -1.21 -3.26
CA GLN A 249 -14.29 -1.28 -1.81
C GLN A 249 -13.09 -0.67 -1.07
N SER A 250 -13.36 -0.20 0.15
CA SER A 250 -12.34 0.31 1.07
C SER A 250 -12.46 -0.46 2.37
N LEU A 251 -11.66 -1.52 2.50
CA LEU A 251 -11.77 -2.53 3.57
C LEU A 251 -10.89 -2.15 4.76
N HIS A 252 -11.48 -2.08 5.94
CA HIS A 252 -10.76 -1.76 7.16
C HIS A 252 -10.06 -2.99 7.75
N ILE A 253 -8.80 -2.82 8.15
CA ILE A 253 -8.03 -3.74 8.98
C ILE A 253 -7.46 -2.91 10.12
N ASP A 254 -8.28 -2.61 11.11
CA ASP A 254 -8.01 -1.58 12.11
C ASP A 254 -8.39 -1.97 13.55
N GLY A 255 -8.81 -3.22 13.74
CA GLY A 255 -9.25 -3.72 15.05
C GLY A 255 -10.59 -3.16 15.51
N GLY A 256 -11.43 -2.68 14.58
CA GLY A 256 -12.76 -2.11 14.86
C GLY A 256 -12.73 -0.61 15.17
N MET A 257 -11.62 0.09 14.90
CA MET A 257 -11.46 1.51 15.20
C MET A 257 -12.42 2.41 14.42
N VAL A 258 -12.76 2.01 13.19
CA VAL A 258 -13.72 2.69 12.32
C VAL A 258 -14.79 1.69 11.88
N LEU A 259 -16.03 1.95 12.27
CA LEU A 259 -17.20 1.16 11.86
C LEU A 259 -17.93 1.91 10.75
N SER A 260 -17.80 1.47 9.50
CA SER A 260 -18.42 2.12 8.33
C SER A 260 -18.82 1.10 7.28
#